data_40102a59866568572b8dd4a04a2fc409
#
_entry.id   40102a59866568572b8dd4a04a2fc409
#
_cell.length_a   1.000
_cell.length_b   1.000
_cell.length_c   1.000
_cell.angle_alpha   90.00
_cell.angle_beta   90.00
_cell.angle_gamma   90.00
#
_symmetry.space_group_name_H-M   'P 1'
#
loop_
_entity.id
_entity.type
_entity.pdbx_description
1 polymer ?
#
loop_
_entity_poly.entity_id
_entity_poly.type
_entity_poly.pdbx_seq_one_letter_code
_entity_poly.pdbx_strand_id
1 'polypeptide(L)'
;MTLGAYAVYRASGPLKQRFEASMWNQNIGILATFYRWAVDEWYADAEPFTYKQHTVYFGEQTSQVQVNQARRRQAKDHVTIKYLEDDFVKLFLNALSGLTPDGQDDPRYRGRELARNAAVTRFSLSSGLRAQEFTYLLTCEVPPLPRRPAKMPVPLPVPAVVTKGSTFRVSWAAYPVLAELHSYIELERAPAADGSTCRPPASRGEPLIVTETDEHGGRVDGVRVAWDSLGPKDRRRLVASGGGSMLLAVRHDGGPFTAWGTVFARTSERIRERFEPRFPHVWPHRLRHSMAIRTLKRLVRGYYAQVANLVKDADDDAAMALYLTKTEPLLVLRDLLGHSSALTTGKYLRRLDMTRTFREAYEKAGVDASLSDTAADREAAAEFDDEEGDF
;
A
#
# COMPACT_ATOMS: atom_id res chain seq x y z
N MET A 1 21.71 -2.35 -33.48
CA MET A 1 22.47 -1.90 -32.29
C MET A 1 22.83 -3.13 -31.50
N THR A 2 24.11 -3.37 -31.21
CA THR A 2 24.53 -4.51 -30.39
C THR A 2 24.15 -4.29 -28.91
N LEU A 3 24.07 -5.34 -28.13
CA LEU A 3 23.75 -5.25 -26.68
C LEU A 3 24.78 -4.36 -25.94
N GLY A 4 26.06 -4.43 -26.34
CA GLY A 4 27.12 -3.58 -25.80
C GLY A 4 26.90 -2.10 -26.14
N ALA A 5 26.57 -1.78 -27.40
CA ALA A 5 26.26 -0.41 -27.83
C ALA A 5 25.01 0.13 -27.08
N TYR A 6 23.99 -0.70 -26.87
CA TYR A 6 22.85 -0.32 -26.05
C TYR A 6 23.25 -0.04 -24.59
N ALA A 7 24.10 -0.87 -24.01
CA ALA A 7 24.60 -0.69 -22.65
C ALA A 7 25.35 0.65 -22.49
N VAL A 8 26.25 0.95 -23.42
CA VAL A 8 26.99 2.23 -23.45
C VAL A 8 26.03 3.42 -23.61
N TYR A 9 25.08 3.33 -24.52
CA TYR A 9 24.10 4.38 -24.75
C TYR A 9 23.25 4.68 -23.50
N ARG A 10 22.81 3.64 -22.78
CA ARG A 10 22.05 3.78 -21.52
C ARG A 10 22.91 4.18 -20.32
N ALA A 11 24.21 4.05 -20.39
CA ALA A 11 25.16 4.47 -19.36
C ALA A 11 25.63 5.91 -19.53
N SER A 12 26.04 6.27 -20.75
CA SER A 12 26.77 7.51 -21.05
C SER A 12 26.15 8.34 -22.17
N GLY A 13 25.05 7.92 -22.78
CA GLY A 13 24.28 8.64 -23.78
C GLY A 13 23.63 9.94 -23.26
N PRO A 14 22.70 10.55 -24.02
CA PRO A 14 22.00 11.76 -23.60
C PRO A 14 21.37 11.64 -22.21
N LEU A 15 21.46 12.67 -21.36
CA LEU A 15 21.01 12.62 -19.94
C LEU A 15 19.58 12.09 -19.76
N LYS A 16 18.65 12.50 -20.62
CA LYS A 16 17.24 12.06 -20.57
C LYS A 16 17.04 10.57 -20.85
N GLN A 17 18.04 9.92 -21.42
CA GLN A 17 17.97 8.50 -21.83
C GLN A 17 18.87 7.59 -21.00
N ARG A 18 19.63 8.14 -20.06
CA ARG A 18 20.43 7.36 -19.12
C ARG A 18 19.54 6.63 -18.12
N PHE A 19 19.92 5.40 -17.81
CA PHE A 19 19.25 4.62 -16.78
C PHE A 19 19.99 4.72 -15.47
N GLU A 20 19.24 4.98 -14.39
CA GLU A 20 19.69 4.72 -13.03
C GLU A 20 19.95 3.21 -12.81
N ALA A 21 20.77 2.87 -11.81
CA ALA A 21 21.15 1.48 -11.54
C ALA A 21 19.94 0.55 -11.33
N SER A 22 18.86 1.03 -10.69
CA SER A 22 17.63 0.27 -10.49
C SER A 22 16.93 -0.07 -11.80
N MET A 23 16.74 0.92 -12.65
CA MET A 23 16.11 0.76 -13.97
C MET A 23 16.98 -0.09 -14.90
N TRP A 24 18.31 0.12 -14.85
CA TRP A 24 19.25 -0.72 -15.57
C TRP A 24 19.12 -2.18 -15.17
N ASN A 25 19.13 -2.48 -13.86
CA ASN A 25 19.04 -3.86 -13.36
C ASN A 25 17.71 -4.53 -13.69
N GLN A 26 16.62 -3.77 -13.74
CA GLN A 26 15.33 -4.26 -14.20
C GLN A 26 15.36 -4.63 -15.69
N ASN A 27 15.93 -3.78 -16.53
CA ASN A 27 16.08 -4.06 -17.95
C ASN A 27 16.99 -5.26 -18.23
N ILE A 28 18.12 -5.38 -17.51
CA ILE A 28 18.98 -6.57 -17.58
C ILE A 28 18.22 -7.84 -17.17
N GLY A 29 17.36 -7.76 -16.15
CA GLY A 29 16.52 -8.89 -15.76
C GLY A 29 15.55 -9.32 -16.87
N ILE A 30 14.91 -8.35 -17.53
CA ILE A 30 13.98 -8.61 -18.65
C ILE A 30 14.74 -9.22 -19.84
N LEU A 31 15.87 -8.63 -20.21
CA LEU A 31 16.68 -9.12 -21.32
C LEU A 31 17.22 -10.54 -21.03
N ALA A 32 17.69 -10.80 -19.80
CA ALA A 32 18.14 -12.14 -19.43
C ALA A 32 17.03 -13.19 -19.52
N THR A 33 15.82 -12.84 -19.09
CA THR A 33 14.65 -13.72 -19.22
C THR A 33 14.31 -13.99 -20.67
N PHE A 34 14.33 -12.92 -21.52
CA PHE A 34 14.08 -13.06 -22.95
C PHE A 34 15.12 -13.96 -23.64
N TYR A 35 16.42 -13.73 -23.40
CA TYR A 35 17.45 -14.52 -24.05
C TYR A 35 17.48 -15.97 -23.57
N ARG A 36 17.16 -16.24 -22.31
CA ARG A 36 16.99 -17.60 -21.82
C ARG A 36 15.87 -18.32 -22.56
N TRP A 37 14.70 -17.67 -22.68
CA TRP A 37 13.61 -18.20 -23.47
C TRP A 37 14.02 -18.41 -24.94
N ALA A 38 14.74 -17.45 -25.53
CA ALA A 38 15.20 -17.58 -26.93
C ALA A 38 16.17 -18.73 -27.14
N VAL A 39 17.01 -19.06 -26.16
CA VAL A 39 17.89 -20.22 -26.19
C VAL A 39 17.08 -21.51 -26.01
N ASP A 40 16.15 -21.54 -25.06
CA ASP A 40 15.29 -22.70 -24.82
C ASP A 40 14.42 -23.05 -26.05
N GLU A 41 14.00 -22.05 -26.81
CA GLU A 41 13.18 -22.17 -28.04
C GLU A 41 14.03 -22.22 -29.34
N TRP A 42 15.37 -22.35 -29.25
CA TRP A 42 16.29 -22.44 -30.39
C TRP A 42 16.34 -21.20 -31.31
N TYR A 43 15.94 -20.03 -30.83
CA TYR A 43 16.08 -18.76 -31.55
C TYR A 43 17.46 -18.09 -31.33
N ALA A 44 18.24 -18.58 -30.39
CA ALA A 44 19.59 -18.11 -30.09
C ALA A 44 20.46 -19.27 -29.63
N ASP A 45 21.75 -19.24 -29.98
CA ASP A 45 22.70 -20.31 -29.64
C ASP A 45 23.17 -20.20 -28.17
N ALA A 46 23.17 -18.99 -27.57
CA ALA A 46 23.61 -18.77 -26.19
C ALA A 46 23.05 -17.47 -25.62
N GLU A 47 22.95 -17.42 -24.28
CA GLU A 47 22.67 -16.15 -23.58
C GLU A 47 23.86 -15.19 -23.67
N PRO A 48 23.64 -13.88 -23.96
CA PRO A 48 24.72 -12.88 -24.06
C PRO A 48 25.15 -12.34 -22.69
N PHE A 49 24.92 -13.09 -21.62
CA PHE A 49 25.19 -12.70 -20.25
C PHE A 49 26.12 -13.69 -19.55
N THR A 50 26.98 -13.16 -18.68
CA THR A 50 27.79 -13.98 -17.77
C THR A 50 27.22 -13.90 -16.36
N TYR A 51 27.29 -15.02 -15.63
CA TYR A 51 26.77 -15.13 -14.27
C TYR A 51 27.90 -15.49 -13.30
N LYS A 52 27.81 -14.95 -12.10
CA LYS A 52 28.69 -15.31 -10.97
C LYS A 52 27.85 -15.89 -9.85
N GLN A 53 28.33 -16.98 -9.26
CA GLN A 53 27.68 -17.53 -8.07
C GLN A 53 28.01 -16.67 -6.85
N HIS A 54 26.99 -16.29 -6.09
CA HIS A 54 27.10 -15.61 -4.81
C HIS A 54 26.39 -16.44 -3.75
N THR A 55 27.07 -16.65 -2.62
CA THR A 55 26.46 -17.25 -1.45
C THR A 55 25.68 -16.19 -0.69
N VAL A 56 24.38 -16.44 -0.49
CA VAL A 56 23.50 -15.55 0.29
C VAL A 56 23.14 -16.28 1.58
N TYR A 57 23.31 -15.60 2.69
CA TYR A 57 22.99 -16.11 4.02
C TYR A 57 21.60 -15.64 4.43
N PHE A 58 20.71 -16.58 4.77
CA PHE A 58 19.39 -16.34 5.34
C PHE A 58 19.31 -16.96 6.73
N GLY A 59 19.78 -16.24 7.75
CA GLY A 59 19.96 -16.81 9.08
C GLY A 59 20.97 -17.96 9.05
N GLU A 60 20.57 -19.16 9.47
CA GLU A 60 21.41 -20.38 9.45
C GLU A 60 21.44 -21.10 8.08
N GLN A 61 20.60 -20.67 7.12
CA GLN A 61 20.57 -21.29 5.79
C GLN A 61 21.41 -20.51 4.79
N THR A 62 22.26 -21.24 4.06
CA THR A 62 23.04 -20.72 2.93
C THR A 62 22.41 -21.14 1.61
N SER A 63 22.24 -20.17 0.70
CA SER A 63 21.76 -20.42 -0.66
C SER A 63 22.75 -19.86 -1.67
N GLN A 64 23.04 -20.61 -2.73
CA GLN A 64 23.84 -20.11 -3.85
C GLN A 64 22.90 -19.47 -4.89
N VAL A 65 23.13 -18.21 -5.19
CA VAL A 65 22.36 -17.45 -6.17
C VAL A 65 23.27 -17.04 -7.32
N GLN A 66 22.82 -17.30 -8.55
CA GLN A 66 23.49 -16.79 -9.75
C GLN A 66 23.13 -15.32 -9.96
N VAL A 67 24.15 -14.47 -9.98
CA VAL A 67 23.99 -13.02 -10.23
C VAL A 67 24.56 -12.68 -11.59
N ASN A 68 23.73 -12.07 -12.43
CA ASN A 68 24.13 -11.57 -13.74
C ASN A 68 25.16 -10.44 -13.56
N GLN A 69 26.34 -10.57 -14.17
CA GLN A 69 27.44 -9.61 -14.04
C GLN A 69 27.19 -8.27 -14.73
N ALA A 70 26.24 -8.20 -15.67
CA ALA A 70 25.84 -6.93 -16.29
C ALA A 70 25.05 -6.02 -15.33
N ARG A 71 24.65 -6.50 -14.15
CA ARG A 71 24.00 -5.68 -13.11
C ARG A 71 24.95 -4.66 -12.53
N ARG A 72 24.46 -3.43 -12.34
CA ARG A 72 25.18 -2.36 -11.66
C ARG A 72 24.96 -2.42 -10.16
N ARG A 73 26.01 -2.09 -9.39
CA ARG A 73 25.88 -1.91 -7.95
C ARG A 73 24.88 -0.78 -7.66
N GLN A 74 23.83 -1.10 -6.95
CA GLN A 74 22.94 -0.07 -6.41
C GLN A 74 23.59 0.51 -5.15
N ALA A 75 23.60 1.82 -5.02
CA ALA A 75 23.83 2.44 -3.72
C ALA A 75 22.82 1.83 -2.75
N LYS A 76 23.27 1.52 -1.52
CA LYS A 76 22.32 1.09 -0.47
C LYS A 76 21.26 2.18 -0.37
N ASP A 77 20.04 1.85 -0.77
CA ASP A 77 18.93 2.79 -0.69
C ASP A 77 18.83 3.29 0.74
N HIS A 78 19.04 4.58 0.93
CA HIS A 78 18.30 5.26 1.99
C HIS A 78 16.83 5.10 1.60
N VAL A 79 16.19 4.05 2.13
CA VAL A 79 14.79 3.76 1.82
C VAL A 79 13.94 4.89 2.38
N THR A 80 13.82 5.94 1.58
CA THR A 80 12.94 7.06 1.89
C THR A 80 11.52 6.63 1.57
N ILE A 81 10.85 6.02 2.55
CA ILE A 81 9.43 5.73 2.41
C ILE A 81 8.70 7.06 2.27
N LYS A 82 8.14 7.31 1.10
CA LYS A 82 7.38 8.52 0.81
C LYS A 82 5.95 8.33 1.30
N TYR A 83 5.62 8.89 2.46
CA TYR A 83 4.28 8.91 3.04
C TYR A 83 3.78 10.34 3.23
N LEU A 84 2.54 10.53 3.63
CA LEU A 84 1.97 11.80 4.03
C LEU A 84 1.91 11.87 5.55
N GLU A 85 2.33 12.98 6.12
CA GLU A 85 2.07 13.31 7.52
C GLU A 85 0.57 13.52 7.75
N ASP A 86 0.12 13.47 8.99
CA ASP A 86 -1.31 13.45 9.31
C ASP A 86 -2.04 14.74 8.90
N ASP A 87 -1.40 15.89 9.01
CA ASP A 87 -1.89 17.19 8.52
C ASP A 87 -2.00 17.23 6.99
N PHE A 88 -1.01 16.70 6.27
CA PHE A 88 -1.08 16.56 4.82
C PHE A 88 -2.12 15.53 4.37
N VAL A 89 -2.36 14.48 5.14
CA VAL A 89 -3.49 13.56 4.87
C VAL A 89 -4.81 14.30 5.00
N LYS A 90 -5.01 15.08 6.07
CA LYS A 90 -6.22 15.89 6.27
C LYS A 90 -6.42 16.88 5.12
N LEU A 91 -5.37 17.63 4.77
CA LEU A 91 -5.39 18.58 3.66
C LEU A 91 -5.74 17.92 2.33
N PHE A 92 -5.17 16.74 2.05
CA PHE A 92 -5.45 16.00 0.82
C PHE A 92 -6.91 15.53 0.73
N LEU A 93 -7.45 15.00 1.85
CA LEU A 93 -8.84 14.56 1.91
C LEU A 93 -9.83 15.73 1.78
N ASN A 94 -9.57 16.85 2.45
CA ASN A 94 -10.36 18.07 2.28
C ASN A 94 -10.36 18.52 0.82
N ALA A 95 -9.18 18.58 0.20
CA ALA A 95 -9.07 18.97 -1.19
C ALA A 95 -9.80 18.02 -2.15
N LEU A 96 -9.80 16.70 -1.91
CA LEU A 96 -10.59 15.74 -2.69
C LEU A 96 -12.09 15.96 -2.55
N SER A 97 -12.54 16.39 -1.38
CA SER A 97 -13.94 16.77 -1.10
C SER A 97 -14.31 18.17 -1.59
N GLY A 98 -13.41 18.88 -2.27
CA GLY A 98 -13.67 20.26 -2.74
C GLY A 98 -13.60 21.31 -1.65
N LEU A 99 -12.97 20.98 -0.51
CA LEU A 99 -12.87 21.87 0.65
C LEU A 99 -11.51 22.58 0.69
N THR A 100 -11.47 23.70 1.38
CA THR A 100 -10.26 24.44 1.79
C THR A 100 -9.53 23.72 2.93
N PRO A 101 -8.30 24.12 3.31
CA PRO A 101 -7.56 23.49 4.41
C PRO A 101 -8.30 23.50 5.76
N ASP A 102 -9.08 24.53 6.03
CA ASP A 102 -9.91 24.73 7.22
C ASP A 102 -11.26 24.01 7.17
N GLY A 103 -11.58 23.33 6.03
CA GLY A 103 -12.76 22.50 5.88
C GLY A 103 -14.00 23.24 5.39
N GLN A 104 -13.85 24.46 4.90
CA GLN A 104 -14.94 25.22 4.25
C GLN A 104 -15.03 24.88 2.77
N ASP A 105 -16.16 25.14 2.14
CA ASP A 105 -16.32 24.95 0.70
C ASP A 105 -15.31 25.82 -0.08
N ASP A 106 -14.64 25.23 -1.06
CA ASP A 106 -13.75 25.96 -1.95
C ASP A 106 -14.52 26.55 -3.15
N PRO A 107 -14.83 27.86 -3.18
CA PRO A 107 -15.62 28.47 -4.24
C PRO A 107 -14.93 28.43 -5.62
N ARG A 108 -13.65 28.15 -5.67
CA ARG A 108 -12.89 28.00 -6.93
C ARG A 108 -12.79 26.55 -7.39
N TYR A 109 -13.30 25.60 -6.60
CA TYR A 109 -13.32 24.21 -7.01
C TYR A 109 -14.32 23.99 -8.16
N ARG A 110 -13.87 23.29 -9.21
CA ARG A 110 -14.70 22.97 -10.39
C ARG A 110 -14.67 21.47 -10.71
N GLY A 111 -14.19 20.66 -9.79
CA GLY A 111 -14.14 19.22 -9.95
C GLY A 111 -15.52 18.56 -9.81
N ARG A 112 -15.63 17.33 -10.29
CA ARG A 112 -16.83 16.49 -10.21
C ARG A 112 -16.55 15.26 -9.35
N GLU A 113 -17.62 14.58 -8.93
CA GLU A 113 -17.55 13.27 -8.27
C GLU A 113 -16.75 13.30 -6.96
N LEU A 114 -17.04 14.30 -6.16
CA LEU A 114 -16.37 14.59 -4.90
C LEU A 114 -16.49 13.42 -3.93
N ALA A 115 -17.70 12.88 -3.75
CA ALA A 115 -17.92 11.79 -2.82
C ALA A 115 -17.20 10.51 -3.25
N ARG A 116 -17.21 10.16 -4.55
CA ARG A 116 -16.38 9.06 -5.05
C ARG A 116 -14.92 9.27 -4.68
N ASN A 117 -14.37 10.44 -5.02
CA ASN A 117 -12.96 10.71 -4.83
C ASN A 117 -12.57 10.68 -3.35
N ALA A 118 -13.39 11.26 -2.48
CA ALA A 118 -13.17 11.27 -1.04
C ALA A 118 -13.38 9.89 -0.40
N ALA A 119 -14.54 9.26 -0.59
CA ALA A 119 -14.90 8.01 0.07
C ALA A 119 -13.95 6.86 -0.32
N VAL A 120 -13.69 6.66 -1.61
CA VAL A 120 -12.78 5.58 -2.06
C VAL A 120 -11.33 5.85 -1.62
N THR A 121 -10.89 7.11 -1.59
CA THR A 121 -9.55 7.45 -1.09
C THR A 121 -9.44 7.21 0.41
N ARG A 122 -10.43 7.61 1.22
CA ARG A 122 -10.47 7.34 2.66
C ARG A 122 -10.53 5.83 2.94
N PHE A 123 -11.31 5.09 2.16
CA PHE A 123 -11.38 3.64 2.24
C PHE A 123 -10.02 3.00 1.96
N SER A 124 -9.35 3.39 0.87
CA SER A 124 -8.00 2.92 0.54
C SER A 124 -6.98 3.28 1.62
N LEU A 125 -7.05 4.50 2.19
CA LEU A 125 -6.17 4.96 3.26
C LEU A 125 -6.43 4.22 4.58
N SER A 126 -7.69 3.86 4.89
CA SER A 126 -8.04 3.10 6.09
C SER A 126 -7.62 1.63 6.00
N SER A 127 -7.84 1.01 4.85
CA SER A 127 -7.61 -0.42 4.61
C SER A 127 -6.22 -0.76 4.09
N GLY A 128 -5.44 0.22 3.61
CA GLY A 128 -4.12 0.00 3.03
C GLY A 128 -4.14 -0.78 1.73
N LEU A 129 -5.22 -0.74 0.98
CA LEU A 129 -5.33 -1.37 -0.33
C LEU A 129 -4.31 -0.81 -1.32
N ARG A 130 -3.81 -1.66 -2.21
CA ARG A 130 -3.01 -1.25 -3.36
C ARG A 130 -3.89 -0.63 -4.44
N ALA A 131 -3.28 0.18 -5.33
CA ALA A 131 -3.99 0.81 -6.44
C ALA A 131 -4.87 -0.17 -7.22
N GLN A 132 -4.34 -1.31 -7.61
CA GLN A 132 -5.06 -2.34 -8.34
C GLN A 132 -6.21 -2.93 -7.52
N GLU A 133 -6.00 -3.15 -6.22
CA GLU A 133 -6.99 -3.75 -5.32
C GLU A 133 -8.25 -2.87 -5.22
N PHE A 134 -8.12 -1.60 -4.81
CA PHE A 134 -9.31 -0.73 -4.69
C PHE A 134 -9.89 -0.25 -6.03
N THR A 135 -9.09 -0.27 -7.12
CA THR A 135 -9.56 0.10 -8.45
C THR A 135 -10.47 -0.96 -9.04
N TYR A 136 -10.17 -2.23 -8.79
CA TYR A 136 -10.89 -3.36 -9.39
C TYR A 136 -11.77 -4.13 -8.41
N LEU A 137 -11.98 -3.60 -7.21
CA LEU A 137 -12.97 -4.13 -6.27
C LEU A 137 -14.38 -3.93 -6.86
N LEU A 138 -15.20 -4.97 -6.76
CA LEU A 138 -16.60 -4.91 -7.13
C LEU A 138 -17.44 -4.38 -5.96
N THR A 139 -18.57 -3.77 -6.26
CA THR A 139 -19.48 -3.25 -5.22
C THR A 139 -19.98 -4.36 -4.29
N CYS A 140 -20.27 -5.55 -4.83
CA CYS A 140 -20.71 -6.70 -4.06
C CYS A 140 -19.63 -7.32 -3.17
N GLU A 141 -18.35 -6.97 -3.36
CA GLU A 141 -17.23 -7.41 -2.52
C GLU A 141 -16.96 -6.45 -1.34
N VAL A 142 -17.66 -5.30 -1.29
CA VAL A 142 -17.59 -4.39 -0.15
C VAL A 142 -18.36 -5.00 1.02
N PRO A 143 -17.74 -5.14 2.21
CA PRO A 143 -18.43 -5.71 3.36
C PRO A 143 -19.71 -4.93 3.70
N PRO A 144 -20.77 -5.59 4.13
CA PRO A 144 -21.98 -4.91 4.57
C PRO A 144 -21.69 -4.02 5.78
N LEU A 145 -22.39 -2.89 5.85
CA LEU A 145 -22.26 -1.99 6.99
C LEU A 145 -22.91 -2.61 8.23
N PRO A 146 -22.17 -2.80 9.33
CA PRO A 146 -22.76 -3.28 10.58
C PRO A 146 -23.91 -2.37 11.07
N ARG A 147 -24.98 -2.96 11.57
CA ARG A 147 -26.16 -2.20 12.06
C ARG A 147 -25.86 -1.19 13.17
N ARG A 148 -24.79 -1.41 13.92
CA ARG A 148 -24.33 -0.51 15.00
C ARG A 148 -22.89 -0.12 14.78
N PRO A 149 -22.51 1.12 15.15
CA PRO A 149 -21.12 1.55 15.12
C PRO A 149 -20.21 0.58 15.88
N ALA A 150 -19.22 0.05 15.21
CA ALA A 150 -18.26 -0.87 15.79
C ALA A 150 -16.95 -0.14 16.15
N LYS A 151 -16.42 -0.38 17.37
CA LYS A 151 -15.09 0.10 17.74
C LYS A 151 -13.99 -0.69 17.03
N MET A 152 -14.23 -1.99 16.81
CA MET A 152 -13.33 -2.85 16.03
C MET A 152 -13.52 -2.59 14.54
N PRO A 153 -12.44 -2.53 13.77
CA PRO A 153 -12.55 -2.44 12.32
C PRO A 153 -13.27 -3.66 11.72
N VAL A 154 -13.95 -3.45 10.61
CA VAL A 154 -14.68 -4.48 9.88
C VAL A 154 -13.72 -5.24 8.98
N PRO A 155 -13.72 -6.59 8.96
CA PRO A 155 -12.91 -7.38 8.05
C PRO A 155 -13.27 -7.08 6.59
N LEU A 156 -12.24 -6.92 5.75
CA LEU A 156 -12.35 -6.68 4.33
C LEU A 156 -11.60 -7.79 3.59
N PRO A 157 -12.27 -8.80 3.05
CA PRO A 157 -11.67 -9.77 2.15
C PRO A 157 -11.13 -9.07 0.89
N VAL A 158 -9.88 -9.30 0.55
CA VAL A 158 -9.26 -8.76 -0.68
C VAL A 158 -9.06 -9.91 -1.65
N PRO A 159 -9.81 -9.95 -2.76
CA PRO A 159 -9.76 -11.06 -3.72
C PRO A 159 -8.36 -11.28 -4.28
N ALA A 160 -7.95 -12.53 -4.40
CA ALA A 160 -6.62 -12.92 -4.89
C ALA A 160 -6.30 -12.34 -6.28
N VAL A 161 -7.29 -12.36 -7.18
CA VAL A 161 -7.14 -11.92 -8.58
C VAL A 161 -6.79 -10.45 -8.77
N VAL A 162 -7.11 -9.59 -7.78
CA VAL A 162 -6.74 -8.16 -7.81
C VAL A 162 -5.48 -7.86 -7.04
N THR A 163 -4.89 -8.85 -6.35
CA THR A 163 -3.65 -8.66 -5.59
C THR A 163 -2.40 -8.92 -6.45
N LYS A 164 -1.29 -8.30 -6.09
CA LYS A 164 0.01 -8.63 -6.68
C LYS A 164 0.44 -10.01 -6.19
N GLY A 165 0.63 -10.96 -7.10
CA GLY A 165 1.03 -12.34 -6.78
C GLY A 165 -0.15 -13.24 -6.45
N SER A 166 -1.38 -12.84 -6.78
CA SER A 166 -2.61 -13.65 -6.65
C SER A 166 -2.78 -14.28 -5.27
N THR A 167 -2.51 -13.51 -4.22
CA THR A 167 -2.60 -13.98 -2.83
C THR A 167 -3.80 -13.35 -2.15
N PHE A 168 -4.75 -14.19 -1.71
CA PHE A 168 -5.86 -13.74 -0.86
C PHE A 168 -5.35 -13.19 0.47
N ARG A 169 -5.97 -12.14 0.96
CA ARG A 169 -5.73 -11.61 2.31
C ARG A 169 -6.96 -10.93 2.86
N VAL A 170 -7.02 -10.79 4.16
CA VAL A 170 -8.02 -9.97 4.84
C VAL A 170 -7.36 -8.67 5.28
N SER A 171 -7.92 -7.55 4.87
CA SER A 171 -7.62 -6.23 5.41
C SER A 171 -8.76 -5.79 6.34
N TRP A 172 -8.72 -4.53 6.80
CA TRP A 172 -9.66 -4.02 7.78
C TRP A 172 -10.06 -2.59 7.42
N ALA A 173 -11.35 -2.29 7.53
CA ALA A 173 -11.88 -0.95 7.32
C ALA A 173 -12.51 -0.42 8.62
N ALA A 174 -12.21 0.83 8.99
CA ALA A 174 -12.85 1.47 10.13
C ALA A 174 -14.34 1.72 9.82
N TYR A 175 -15.22 1.50 10.80
CA TYR A 175 -16.66 1.69 10.64
C TYR A 175 -17.07 3.05 10.01
N PRO A 176 -16.56 4.21 10.46
CA PRO A 176 -16.97 5.49 9.87
C PRO A 176 -16.59 5.63 8.38
N VAL A 177 -15.46 5.01 8.00
CA VAL A 177 -14.98 5.04 6.61
C VAL A 177 -15.83 4.12 5.73
N LEU A 178 -16.23 2.97 6.27
CA LEU A 178 -17.13 2.05 5.59
C LEU A 178 -18.52 2.67 5.42
N ALA A 179 -19.03 3.38 6.44
CA ALA A 179 -20.29 4.10 6.37
C ALA A 179 -20.28 5.18 5.28
N GLU A 180 -19.22 5.98 5.20
CA GLU A 180 -19.04 6.98 4.13
C GLU A 180 -19.00 6.31 2.73
N LEU A 181 -18.33 5.17 2.62
CA LEU A 181 -18.28 4.41 1.37
C LEU A 181 -19.67 3.89 0.96
N HIS A 182 -20.47 3.38 1.91
CA HIS A 182 -21.85 2.97 1.64
C HIS A 182 -22.73 4.15 1.24
N SER A 183 -22.57 5.30 1.90
CA SER A 183 -23.26 6.53 1.48
C SER A 183 -22.93 6.93 0.04
N TYR A 184 -21.67 6.85 -0.37
CA TYR A 184 -21.29 7.05 -1.77
C TYR A 184 -21.95 6.02 -2.70
N ILE A 185 -21.95 4.74 -2.31
CA ILE A 185 -22.53 3.65 -3.11
C ILE A 185 -24.04 3.90 -3.34
N GLU A 186 -24.76 4.30 -2.33
CA GLU A 186 -26.21 4.46 -2.35
C GLU A 186 -26.64 5.79 -2.99
N LEU A 187 -25.98 6.90 -2.65
CA LEU A 187 -26.45 8.24 -3.00
C LEU A 187 -25.88 8.79 -4.31
N GLU A 188 -24.69 8.34 -4.74
CA GLU A 188 -24.06 8.85 -5.97
C GLU A 188 -23.79 7.75 -6.99
N ARG A 189 -23.23 6.62 -6.54
CA ARG A 189 -22.86 5.55 -7.46
C ARG A 189 -24.08 4.85 -8.05
N ALA A 190 -25.05 4.48 -7.23
CA ALA A 190 -26.25 3.79 -7.70
C ALA A 190 -27.03 4.62 -8.71
N PRO A 191 -27.36 5.91 -8.46
CA PRO A 191 -28.00 6.76 -9.46
C PRO A 191 -27.19 6.96 -10.75
N ALA A 192 -25.86 7.04 -10.67
CA ALA A 192 -25.01 7.17 -11.85
C ALA A 192 -24.96 5.88 -12.69
N ALA A 193 -25.10 4.72 -12.05
CA ALA A 193 -25.10 3.42 -12.71
C ALA A 193 -26.47 3.04 -13.29
N ASP A 194 -27.55 3.42 -12.61
CA ASP A 194 -28.92 3.09 -13.00
C ASP A 194 -29.27 3.68 -14.37
N GLY A 195 -29.76 2.82 -15.25
CA GLY A 195 -30.09 3.19 -16.63
C GLY A 195 -28.89 3.61 -17.50
N SER A 196 -27.66 3.48 -17.00
CA SER A 196 -26.46 3.87 -17.76
C SER A 196 -26.32 3.08 -19.06
N THR A 197 -26.16 3.79 -20.16
CA THR A 197 -25.85 3.21 -21.48
C THR A 197 -24.34 3.08 -21.73
N CYS A 198 -23.51 3.44 -20.74
CA CYS A 198 -22.07 3.34 -20.88
C CYS A 198 -21.64 1.87 -21.14
N ARG A 199 -20.89 1.67 -22.21
CA ARG A 199 -20.30 0.37 -22.56
C ARG A 199 -18.79 0.48 -22.61
N PRO A 200 -18.07 -0.58 -22.20
CA PRO A 200 -16.62 -0.63 -22.40
C PRO A 200 -16.28 -0.41 -23.89
N PRO A 201 -15.18 0.31 -24.23
CA PRO A 201 -14.74 0.44 -25.59
C PRO A 201 -14.48 -0.95 -26.22
N ALA A 202 -14.83 -1.14 -27.48
CA ALA A 202 -14.64 -2.41 -28.20
C ALA A 202 -13.18 -2.91 -28.17
N SER A 203 -12.21 -2.00 -28.13
CA SER A 203 -10.78 -2.31 -27.95
C SER A 203 -10.46 -3.05 -26.65
N ARG A 204 -11.39 -3.09 -25.69
CA ARG A 204 -11.25 -3.80 -24.39
C ARG A 204 -12.05 -5.09 -24.32
N GLY A 205 -12.70 -5.48 -25.41
CA GLY A 205 -13.60 -6.62 -25.51
C GLY A 205 -15.06 -6.25 -25.24
N GLU A 206 -15.96 -7.16 -25.59
CA GLU A 206 -17.40 -7.02 -25.40
C GLU A 206 -17.75 -6.88 -23.91
N PRO A 207 -18.79 -6.11 -23.57
CA PRO A 207 -19.27 -6.03 -22.18
C PRO A 207 -19.72 -7.42 -21.70
N LEU A 208 -19.49 -7.69 -20.42
CA LEU A 208 -19.94 -8.90 -19.72
C LEU A 208 -21.16 -8.52 -18.87
N ILE A 209 -22.34 -9.01 -19.26
CA ILE A 209 -23.60 -8.61 -18.61
C ILE A 209 -23.87 -9.48 -17.39
N VAL A 210 -24.07 -8.82 -16.24
CA VAL A 210 -24.30 -9.48 -14.95
C VAL A 210 -25.77 -9.35 -14.59
N THR A 211 -26.47 -10.48 -14.46
CA THR A 211 -27.91 -10.53 -14.14
C THR A 211 -28.19 -10.84 -12.67
N GLU A 212 -27.33 -11.60 -12.03
CA GLU A 212 -27.44 -11.99 -10.62
C GLU A 212 -26.11 -11.82 -9.93
N THR A 213 -26.10 -11.39 -8.68
CA THR A 213 -24.88 -11.17 -7.90
C THR A 213 -25.03 -11.69 -6.47
N ASP A 214 -23.96 -12.27 -5.94
CA ASP A 214 -23.75 -12.50 -4.51
C ASP A 214 -22.29 -12.19 -4.12
N GLU A 215 -21.93 -12.46 -2.87
CA GLU A 215 -20.59 -12.18 -2.32
C GLU A 215 -19.47 -12.94 -3.05
N HIS A 216 -19.76 -14.10 -3.65
CA HIS A 216 -18.76 -15.00 -4.22
C HIS A 216 -18.76 -15.04 -5.74
N GLY A 217 -19.83 -14.61 -6.38
CA GLY A 217 -19.95 -14.69 -7.82
C GLY A 217 -21.24 -14.10 -8.35
N GLY A 218 -21.52 -14.37 -9.63
CA GLY A 218 -22.71 -13.91 -10.31
C GLY A 218 -23.01 -14.71 -11.56
N ARG A 219 -24.16 -14.43 -12.17
CA ARG A 219 -24.48 -14.96 -13.50
C ARG A 219 -24.05 -13.92 -14.54
N VAL A 220 -23.01 -14.27 -15.32
CA VAL A 220 -22.42 -13.42 -16.35
C VAL A 220 -22.73 -14.03 -17.71
N ASP A 221 -23.40 -13.27 -18.59
CA ASP A 221 -23.87 -13.76 -19.89
C ASP A 221 -24.59 -15.13 -19.81
N GLY A 222 -25.38 -15.31 -18.73
CA GLY A 222 -26.13 -16.54 -18.48
C GLY A 222 -25.34 -17.66 -17.80
N VAL A 223 -24.03 -17.53 -17.59
CA VAL A 223 -23.15 -18.52 -16.96
C VAL A 223 -22.81 -18.12 -15.54
N ARG A 224 -22.85 -19.07 -14.59
CA ARG A 224 -22.38 -18.82 -13.21
C ARG A 224 -20.86 -18.70 -13.19
N VAL A 225 -20.36 -17.54 -12.69
CA VAL A 225 -18.94 -17.21 -12.62
C VAL A 225 -18.58 -16.76 -11.22
N ALA A 226 -17.49 -17.29 -10.66
CA ALA A 226 -16.93 -16.81 -9.40
C ALA A 226 -16.15 -15.51 -9.63
N TRP A 227 -16.27 -14.52 -8.73
CA TRP A 227 -15.53 -13.25 -8.87
C TRP A 227 -14.01 -13.44 -8.84
N ASP A 228 -13.51 -14.46 -8.14
CA ASP A 228 -12.09 -14.79 -8.09
C ASP A 228 -11.52 -15.36 -9.38
N SER A 229 -12.36 -15.71 -10.37
CA SER A 229 -11.92 -16.12 -11.70
C SER A 229 -11.75 -14.95 -12.66
N LEU A 230 -12.28 -13.76 -12.31
CA LEU A 230 -12.28 -12.60 -13.19
C LEU A 230 -11.17 -11.61 -12.79
N GLY A 231 -10.14 -11.55 -13.59
CA GLY A 231 -9.02 -10.62 -13.41
C GLY A 231 -9.39 -9.14 -13.70
N PRO A 232 -8.47 -8.20 -13.47
CA PRO A 232 -8.70 -6.77 -13.67
C PRO A 232 -9.21 -6.38 -15.06
N LYS A 233 -8.80 -7.10 -16.10
CA LYS A 233 -9.26 -6.87 -17.48
C LYS A 233 -10.74 -7.18 -17.65
N ASP A 234 -11.20 -8.30 -17.11
CA ASP A 234 -12.58 -8.73 -17.21
C ASP A 234 -13.49 -7.94 -16.27
N ARG A 235 -13.04 -7.66 -15.05
CA ARG A 235 -13.79 -6.82 -14.10
C ARG A 235 -14.16 -5.44 -14.66
N ARG A 236 -13.32 -4.85 -15.52
CA ARG A 236 -13.62 -3.57 -16.21
C ARG A 236 -14.72 -3.70 -17.25
N ARG A 237 -15.04 -4.90 -17.70
CA ARG A 237 -16.07 -5.20 -18.69
C ARG A 237 -17.40 -5.54 -18.05
N LEU A 238 -17.44 -5.82 -16.75
CA LEU A 238 -18.65 -6.19 -16.03
C LEU A 238 -19.63 -5.01 -15.99
N VAL A 239 -20.84 -5.24 -16.49
CA VAL A 239 -21.93 -4.28 -16.56
C VAL A 239 -23.17 -4.92 -15.93
N ALA A 240 -23.81 -4.26 -14.98
CA ALA A 240 -25.06 -4.74 -14.41
C ALA A 240 -26.18 -4.77 -15.47
N SER A 241 -27.14 -5.68 -15.34
CA SER A 241 -28.30 -5.76 -16.23
C SER A 241 -29.12 -4.46 -16.27
N GLY A 242 -29.22 -3.75 -15.15
CA GLY A 242 -29.83 -2.41 -15.05
C GLY A 242 -28.96 -1.26 -15.59
N GLY A 243 -27.74 -1.54 -16.03
CA GLY A 243 -26.78 -0.55 -16.53
C GLY A 243 -25.62 -0.29 -15.57
N GLY A 244 -24.59 0.36 -16.09
CA GLY A 244 -23.42 0.78 -15.34
C GLY A 244 -22.42 -0.32 -14.98
N SER A 245 -21.23 0.09 -14.61
CA SER A 245 -20.13 -0.81 -14.25
C SER A 245 -20.35 -1.46 -12.87
N MET A 246 -19.91 -2.71 -12.72
CA MET A 246 -19.90 -3.41 -11.43
C MET A 246 -18.76 -2.97 -10.51
N LEU A 247 -17.77 -2.20 -11.00
CA LEU A 247 -16.69 -1.68 -10.16
C LEU A 247 -17.23 -0.75 -9.07
N LEU A 248 -16.55 -0.74 -7.93
CA LEU A 248 -16.85 0.15 -6.82
C LEU A 248 -16.86 1.63 -7.26
N ALA A 249 -15.84 2.07 -7.99
CA ALA A 249 -15.73 3.44 -8.47
C ALA A 249 -16.26 3.58 -9.90
N VAL A 250 -17.24 4.47 -10.10
CA VAL A 250 -17.81 4.77 -11.41
C VAL A 250 -17.64 6.24 -11.78
N ARG A 251 -17.73 6.53 -13.07
CA ARG A 251 -17.84 7.89 -13.58
C ARG A 251 -19.29 8.36 -13.50
N HIS A 252 -19.52 9.66 -13.74
CA HIS A 252 -20.88 10.25 -13.75
C HIS A 252 -21.84 9.61 -14.79
N ASP A 253 -21.28 8.95 -15.82
CA ASP A 253 -22.04 8.21 -16.84
C ASP A 253 -22.26 6.73 -16.48
N GLY A 254 -21.93 6.32 -15.25
CA GLY A 254 -22.00 4.94 -14.78
C GLY A 254 -20.89 4.02 -15.30
N GLY A 255 -19.98 4.53 -16.12
CA GLY A 255 -18.86 3.75 -16.62
C GLY A 255 -17.76 3.50 -15.57
N PRO A 256 -16.87 2.53 -15.81
CA PRO A 256 -15.81 2.18 -14.87
C PRO A 256 -14.82 3.32 -14.68
N PHE A 257 -14.46 3.63 -13.43
CA PHE A 257 -13.43 4.62 -13.11
C PHE A 257 -12.13 3.95 -12.64
N THR A 258 -11.02 4.31 -13.29
CA THR A 258 -9.70 3.72 -13.00
C THR A 258 -8.56 4.73 -12.96
N ALA A 259 -8.85 6.03 -13.18
CA ALA A 259 -7.83 7.06 -13.39
C ALA A 259 -7.38 7.75 -12.08
N TRP A 260 -7.15 6.97 -11.02
CA TRP A 260 -6.77 7.48 -9.68
C TRP A 260 -5.49 8.31 -9.69
N GLY A 261 -4.49 7.89 -10.48
CA GLY A 261 -3.24 8.64 -10.61
C GLY A 261 -3.47 10.08 -11.08
N THR A 262 -4.37 10.29 -12.03
CA THR A 262 -4.73 11.62 -12.53
C THR A 262 -5.44 12.47 -11.49
N VAL A 263 -6.41 11.89 -10.76
CA VAL A 263 -7.13 12.59 -9.67
C VAL A 263 -6.14 13.03 -8.59
N PHE A 264 -5.26 12.14 -8.15
CA PHE A 264 -4.31 12.44 -7.09
C PHE A 264 -3.25 13.46 -7.52
N ALA A 265 -2.75 13.36 -8.77
CA ALA A 265 -1.80 14.33 -9.32
C ALA A 265 -2.41 15.74 -9.37
N ARG A 266 -3.59 15.88 -9.97
CA ARG A 266 -4.30 17.17 -10.07
C ARG A 266 -4.65 17.76 -8.70
N THR A 267 -5.08 16.92 -7.76
CA THR A 267 -5.36 17.37 -6.39
C THR A 267 -4.07 17.86 -5.70
N SER A 268 -2.98 17.12 -5.85
CA SER A 268 -1.68 17.52 -5.28
C SER A 268 -1.17 18.83 -5.87
N GLU A 269 -1.35 19.03 -7.18
CA GLU A 269 -0.96 20.25 -7.89
C GLU A 269 -1.78 21.45 -7.41
N ARG A 270 -3.11 21.31 -7.34
CA ARG A 270 -4.00 22.35 -6.79
C ARG A 270 -3.64 22.74 -5.35
N ILE A 271 -3.29 21.76 -4.50
CA ILE A 271 -2.87 22.06 -3.12
C ILE A 271 -1.59 22.88 -3.13
N ARG A 272 -0.60 22.50 -3.93
CA ARG A 272 0.68 23.23 -4.03
C ARG A 272 0.51 24.66 -4.53
N GLU A 273 -0.32 24.85 -5.53
CA GLU A 273 -0.54 26.16 -6.14
C GLU A 273 -1.33 27.12 -5.23
N ARG A 274 -2.19 26.58 -4.36
CA ARG A 274 -3.16 27.43 -3.69
C ARG A 274 -3.03 27.46 -2.17
N PHE A 275 -2.52 26.43 -1.55
CA PHE A 275 -2.61 26.26 -0.11
C PHE A 275 -1.27 26.00 0.56
N GLU A 276 -0.50 25.04 0.06
CA GLU A 276 0.75 24.58 0.67
C GLU A 276 1.80 24.23 -0.40
N PRO A 277 2.70 25.14 -0.75
CA PRO A 277 3.71 24.95 -1.80
C PRO A 277 4.61 23.72 -1.61
N ARG A 278 4.82 23.29 -0.34
CA ARG A 278 5.63 22.11 0.01
C ARG A 278 4.85 20.82 -0.08
N PHE A 279 3.56 20.85 -0.44
CA PHE A 279 2.74 19.66 -0.51
C PHE A 279 3.32 18.66 -1.52
N PRO A 280 3.56 17.39 -1.12
CA PRO A 280 4.19 16.43 -1.99
C PRO A 280 3.24 15.90 -3.06
N HIS A 281 3.79 15.42 -4.17
CA HIS A 281 3.00 14.68 -5.15
C HIS A 281 2.44 13.37 -4.52
N VAL A 282 1.13 13.14 -4.66
CA VAL A 282 0.45 11.95 -4.14
C VAL A 282 0.15 10.99 -5.28
N TRP A 283 0.42 9.71 -5.02
CA TRP A 283 0.03 8.61 -5.88
C TRP A 283 -0.51 7.47 -4.98
N PRO A 284 -1.27 6.50 -5.50
CA PRO A 284 -1.95 5.50 -4.67
C PRO A 284 -1.05 4.76 -3.67
N HIS A 285 0.18 4.43 -4.07
CA HIS A 285 1.10 3.71 -3.18
C HIS A 285 1.57 4.54 -1.97
N ARG A 286 1.61 5.89 -2.12
CA ARG A 286 1.91 6.80 -1.00
C ARG A 286 0.84 6.73 0.08
N LEU A 287 -0.45 6.59 -0.29
CA LEU A 287 -1.54 6.41 0.68
C LEU A 287 -1.36 5.13 1.52
N ARG A 288 -0.98 4.05 0.86
CA ARG A 288 -0.70 2.78 1.54
C ARG A 288 0.49 2.91 2.52
N HIS A 289 1.53 3.63 2.15
CA HIS A 289 2.64 3.93 3.05
C HIS A 289 2.19 4.79 4.24
N SER A 290 1.33 5.79 4.01
CA SER A 290 0.75 6.60 5.08
C SER A 290 -0.08 5.75 6.04
N MET A 291 -0.94 4.86 5.53
CA MET A 291 -1.68 3.89 6.35
C MET A 291 -0.72 3.03 7.18
N ALA A 292 0.33 2.47 6.55
CA ALA A 292 1.29 1.61 7.23
C ALA A 292 1.98 2.31 8.41
N ILE A 293 2.47 3.54 8.20
CA ILE A 293 3.10 4.35 9.25
C ILE A 293 2.09 4.68 10.36
N ARG A 294 0.87 5.12 10.01
CA ARG A 294 -0.17 5.47 11.00
C ARG A 294 -0.59 4.25 11.83
N THR A 295 -0.78 3.11 11.16
CA THR A 295 -1.14 1.86 11.86
C THR A 295 -0.01 1.41 12.77
N LEU A 296 1.24 1.44 12.31
CA LEU A 296 2.39 1.08 13.13
C LEU A 296 2.53 2.01 14.34
N LYS A 297 2.40 3.34 14.16
CA LYS A 297 2.37 4.30 15.27
C LYS A 297 1.31 3.95 16.32
N ARG A 298 0.09 3.58 15.89
CA ARG A 298 -1.00 3.18 16.78
C ARG A 298 -0.73 1.88 17.52
N LEU A 299 -0.24 0.87 16.81
CA LEU A 299 0.09 -0.44 17.39
C LEU A 299 1.20 -0.31 18.44
N VAL A 300 2.26 0.44 18.12
CA VAL A 300 3.38 0.68 19.02
C VAL A 300 2.94 1.48 20.24
N ARG A 301 2.19 2.56 20.05
CA ARG A 301 1.64 3.35 21.18
C ARG A 301 0.71 2.52 22.07
N GLY A 302 -0.16 1.71 21.47
CA GLY A 302 -1.04 0.81 22.21
C GLY A 302 -0.28 -0.23 23.01
N TYR A 303 0.79 -0.77 22.43
CA TYR A 303 1.68 -1.72 23.08
C TYR A 303 2.38 -1.08 24.29
N TYR A 304 3.04 0.05 24.11
CA TYR A 304 3.72 0.74 25.23
C TYR A 304 2.77 1.24 26.30
N ALA A 305 1.58 1.74 25.93
CA ALA A 305 0.58 2.13 26.91
C ALA A 305 0.12 0.94 27.78
N GLN A 306 0.01 -0.24 27.19
CA GLN A 306 -0.34 -1.45 27.88
C GLN A 306 0.79 -1.91 28.83
N VAL A 307 2.05 -1.87 28.34
CA VAL A 307 3.23 -2.19 29.16
C VAL A 307 3.37 -1.20 30.32
N ALA A 308 3.23 0.11 30.07
CA ALA A 308 3.33 1.13 31.11
C ALA A 308 2.25 0.98 32.20
N ASN A 309 1.00 0.62 31.84
CA ASN A 309 -0.05 0.35 32.80
C ASN A 309 0.25 -0.90 33.66
N LEU A 310 0.87 -1.92 33.08
CA LEU A 310 1.25 -3.14 33.79
C LEU A 310 2.43 -2.90 34.75
N VAL A 311 3.43 -2.10 34.33
CA VAL A 311 4.54 -1.71 35.21
C VAL A 311 4.03 -0.91 36.41
N LYS A 312 2.99 -0.09 36.23
CA LYS A 312 2.38 0.68 37.31
C LYS A 312 1.67 -0.21 38.34
N ASP A 313 1.09 -1.33 37.91
CA ASP A 313 0.18 -2.17 38.71
C ASP A 313 0.82 -3.50 39.16
N ALA A 314 2.06 -3.83 38.75
CA ALA A 314 2.67 -5.15 38.96
C ALA A 314 4.17 -5.10 39.35
N ASP A 315 4.66 -6.20 39.94
CA ASP A 315 6.07 -6.49 40.18
C ASP A 315 6.86 -6.56 38.84
N ASP A 316 8.13 -6.15 38.86
CA ASP A 316 9.04 -6.03 37.71
C ASP A 316 9.11 -7.32 36.84
N ASP A 317 9.02 -8.50 37.44
CA ASP A 317 9.09 -9.80 36.73
C ASP A 317 7.84 -10.07 35.88
N ALA A 318 6.66 -9.64 36.28
CA ALA A 318 5.44 -9.84 35.53
C ALA A 318 5.36 -8.91 34.29
N ALA A 319 5.94 -7.72 34.38
CA ALA A 319 6.04 -6.77 33.25
C ALA A 319 7.00 -7.29 32.19
N MET A 320 8.13 -7.88 32.57
CA MET A 320 9.11 -8.47 31.67
C MET A 320 8.53 -9.72 30.95
N ALA A 321 7.84 -10.61 31.66
CA ALA A 321 7.22 -11.79 31.10
C ALA A 321 6.16 -11.43 30.04
N LEU A 322 5.40 -10.36 30.26
CA LEU A 322 4.38 -9.88 29.32
C LEU A 322 5.00 -9.19 28.10
N TYR A 323 6.12 -8.49 28.26
CA TYR A 323 6.91 -7.91 27.17
C TYR A 323 7.35 -9.00 26.19
N LEU A 324 7.75 -10.15 26.66
CA LEU A 324 8.27 -11.26 25.85
C LEU A 324 7.16 -12.10 25.19
N THR A 325 5.90 -12.04 25.64
CA THR A 325 4.85 -12.96 25.18
C THR A 325 3.87 -12.38 24.17
N LYS A 326 3.92 -11.07 23.85
CA LYS A 326 2.93 -10.43 22.95
C LYS A 326 3.37 -10.32 21.52
N THR A 327 2.38 -10.48 20.64
CA THR A 327 2.50 -10.39 19.18
C THR A 327 3.21 -9.11 18.76
N GLU A 328 4.32 -9.23 18.06
CA GLU A 328 5.07 -8.07 17.56
C GLU A 328 4.20 -7.18 16.67
N PRO A 329 4.14 -5.87 16.91
CA PRO A 329 3.39 -4.90 16.09
C PRO A 329 3.72 -4.97 14.59
N LEU A 330 4.94 -5.38 14.25
CA LEU A 330 5.40 -5.56 12.87
C LEU A 330 4.75 -6.75 12.18
N LEU A 331 4.51 -7.85 12.88
CA LEU A 331 3.85 -9.03 12.31
C LEU A 331 2.39 -8.71 11.98
N VAL A 332 1.69 -8.01 12.87
CA VAL A 332 0.33 -7.53 12.63
C VAL A 332 0.31 -6.62 11.39
N LEU A 333 1.23 -5.66 11.29
CA LEU A 333 1.31 -4.79 10.13
C LEU A 333 1.68 -5.53 8.85
N ARG A 334 2.59 -6.53 8.92
CA ARG A 334 2.95 -7.38 7.79
C ARG A 334 1.72 -8.05 7.19
N ASP A 335 0.90 -8.66 8.05
CA ASP A 335 -0.28 -9.41 7.63
C ASP A 335 -1.36 -8.48 7.05
N LEU A 336 -1.63 -7.34 7.68
CA LEU A 336 -2.54 -6.30 7.17
C LEU A 336 -2.13 -5.81 5.77
N LEU A 337 -0.83 -5.63 5.55
CA LEU A 337 -0.31 -5.18 4.26
C LEU A 337 -0.15 -6.34 3.24
N GLY A 338 -0.19 -7.59 3.68
CA GLY A 338 0.10 -8.74 2.82
C GLY A 338 1.53 -8.68 2.28
N HIS A 339 2.52 -8.47 3.16
CA HIS A 339 3.92 -8.58 2.82
C HIS A 339 4.40 -10.02 3.04
N SER A 340 5.07 -10.59 2.06
CA SER A 340 5.66 -11.93 2.17
C SER A 340 6.84 -12.00 3.16
N SER A 341 7.45 -10.83 3.50
CA SER A 341 8.61 -10.76 4.38
C SER A 341 8.48 -9.66 5.42
N ALA A 342 8.81 -9.97 6.67
CA ALA A 342 8.91 -9.01 7.77
C ALA A 342 9.96 -7.92 7.49
N LEU A 343 11.02 -8.22 6.73
CA LEU A 343 12.04 -7.24 6.31
C LEU A 343 11.44 -6.08 5.51
N THR A 344 10.44 -6.38 4.66
CA THR A 344 9.72 -5.33 3.90
C THR A 344 8.93 -4.42 4.84
N THR A 345 8.34 -4.99 5.89
CA THR A 345 7.60 -4.24 6.92
C THR A 345 8.54 -3.49 7.85
N GLY A 346 9.69 -4.07 8.19
CA GLY A 346 10.72 -3.46 9.05
C GLY A 346 11.25 -2.10 8.55
N LYS A 347 11.15 -1.83 7.25
CA LYS A 347 11.48 -0.52 6.69
C LYS A 347 10.65 0.63 7.28
N TYR A 348 9.45 0.35 7.77
CA TYR A 348 8.59 1.35 8.40
C TYR A 348 9.05 1.71 9.81
N LEU A 349 9.66 0.78 10.56
CA LEU A 349 10.21 1.06 11.90
C LEU A 349 11.27 2.16 11.89
N ARG A 350 12.14 2.18 10.88
CA ARG A 350 13.19 3.20 10.74
C ARG A 350 12.65 4.63 10.63
N ARG A 351 11.32 4.79 10.46
CA ARG A 351 10.63 6.08 10.37
C ARG A 351 9.90 6.45 11.64
N LEU A 352 9.84 5.55 12.61
CA LEU A 352 9.25 5.85 13.91
C LEU A 352 10.35 6.32 14.85
N ASP A 353 10.09 7.43 15.52
CA ASP A 353 10.84 7.80 16.71
C ASP A 353 10.33 6.95 17.87
N MET A 354 10.97 5.80 18.03
CA MET A 354 10.59 4.82 19.05
C MET A 354 10.81 5.37 20.45
N THR A 355 11.91 6.09 20.67
CA THR A 355 12.26 6.70 21.96
C THR A 355 11.21 7.71 22.40
N ARG A 356 10.80 8.59 21.49
CA ARG A 356 9.74 9.55 21.76
C ARG A 356 8.40 8.85 22.03
N THR A 357 8.05 7.83 21.23
CA THR A 357 6.79 7.07 21.39
C THR A 357 6.75 6.34 22.73
N PHE A 358 7.87 5.76 23.14
CA PHE A 358 8.04 5.13 24.44
C PHE A 358 7.84 6.16 25.58
N ARG A 359 8.57 7.27 25.55
CA ARG A 359 8.47 8.33 26.55
C ARG A 359 7.04 8.87 26.69
N GLU A 360 6.39 9.24 25.58
CA GLU A 360 5.00 9.71 25.56
C GLU A 360 4.02 8.69 26.19
N ALA A 361 4.27 7.39 26.01
CA ALA A 361 3.40 6.33 26.57
C ALA A 361 3.58 6.22 28.10
N TYR A 362 4.82 6.28 28.58
CA TYR A 362 5.13 6.21 30.01
C TYR A 362 4.70 7.47 30.76
N GLU A 363 4.94 8.65 30.21
CA GLU A 363 4.45 9.93 30.78
C GLU A 363 2.92 9.92 30.91
N LYS A 364 2.22 9.44 29.88
CA LYS A 364 0.77 9.36 29.89
C LYS A 364 0.22 8.35 30.90
N ALA A 365 0.94 7.29 31.19
CA ALA A 365 0.60 6.32 32.21
C ALA A 365 0.92 6.81 33.63
N GLY A 366 1.58 7.96 33.79
CA GLY A 366 2.02 8.51 35.08
C GLY A 366 3.17 7.72 35.70
N VAL A 367 3.94 7.00 34.90
CA VAL A 367 5.18 6.34 35.31
C VAL A 367 6.31 7.33 35.05
N ASP A 368 7.08 7.65 36.10
CA ASP A 368 8.20 8.56 35.96
C ASP A 368 9.32 7.87 35.15
N ALA A 369 9.65 8.43 34.01
CA ALA A 369 10.68 7.88 33.12
C ALA A 369 12.09 7.87 33.76
N SER A 370 12.27 8.55 34.88
CA SER A 370 13.52 8.57 35.64
C SER A 370 13.86 7.23 36.32
N LEU A 371 12.87 6.33 36.44
CA LEU A 371 13.07 4.99 37.02
C LEU A 371 13.60 3.94 36.03
N SER A 372 13.59 4.23 34.73
CA SER A 372 14.12 3.33 33.69
C SER A 372 15.62 3.51 33.42
N ASP A 373 16.26 4.50 34.04
CA ASP A 373 17.72 4.70 33.98
C ASP A 373 18.45 3.86 35.07
N THR A 374 17.92 2.68 35.38
CA THR A 374 18.51 1.78 36.36
C THR A 374 19.55 0.85 35.71
N ALA A 375 20.75 0.87 36.32
CA ALA A 375 21.83 -0.14 36.32
C ALA A 375 22.18 -0.82 34.95
N ALA A 376 21.24 -1.29 34.15
CA ALA A 376 21.51 -1.99 32.90
C ALA A 376 22.09 -1.07 31.80
N ASP A 377 21.65 0.18 31.72
CA ASP A 377 22.21 1.14 30.76
C ASP A 377 23.58 1.68 31.21
N ARG A 378 23.88 1.62 32.50
CA ARG A 378 25.22 1.98 33.04
C ARG A 378 26.22 0.84 32.87
N GLU A 379 25.79 -0.43 32.96
CA GLU A 379 26.62 -1.58 32.65
C GLU A 379 26.93 -1.70 31.16
N ALA A 380 25.93 -1.48 30.27
CA ALA A 380 26.14 -1.49 28.83
C ALA A 380 27.00 -0.31 28.33
N ALA A 381 26.95 0.85 29.00
CA ALA A 381 27.84 1.97 28.69
C ALA A 381 29.27 1.77 29.23
N ALA A 382 29.43 1.04 30.33
CA ALA A 382 30.74 0.71 30.90
C ALA A 382 31.49 -0.38 30.11
N GLU A 383 30.77 -1.35 29.52
CA GLU A 383 31.38 -2.36 28.64
C GLU A 383 31.85 -1.80 27.28
N PHE A 384 31.28 -0.67 26.80
CA PHE A 384 31.72 -0.03 25.56
C PHE A 384 32.96 0.86 25.71
N ASP A 385 33.22 1.41 26.91
CA ASP A 385 34.40 2.22 27.17
C ASP A 385 35.67 1.40 27.44
N ASP A 386 35.54 0.12 27.79
CA ASP A 386 36.70 -0.76 28.03
C ASP A 386 37.25 -1.44 26.75
N GLU A 387 36.52 -1.41 25.60
CA GLU A 387 37.02 -1.99 24.33
C GLU A 387 37.75 -0.99 23.40
N GLU A 388 37.79 0.33 23.71
CA GLU A 388 38.57 1.33 22.94
C GLU A 388 39.99 1.60 23.48
N GLY A 389 40.45 0.78 24.44
CA GLY A 389 41.73 0.98 25.14
C GLY A 389 42.93 0.17 24.71
N ASP A 390 42.83 -0.70 23.67
CA ASP A 390 44.00 -1.46 23.14
C ASP A 390 43.84 -1.68 21.63
N PHE A 391 44.33 -0.72 20.82
CA PHE A 391 45.10 -0.93 19.57
C PHE A 391 45.50 0.41 18.96
#